data_aa302a955064effa1766f17556753ece
#
_entry.id   aa302a955064effa1766f17556753ece
#
_cell.length_a   1.000
_cell.length_b   1.000
_cell.length_c   1.000
_cell.angle_alpha   90.00
_cell.angle_beta   90.00
_cell.angle_gamma   90.00
#
_symmetry.space_group_name_H-M   'P 1'
#
loop_
_entity.id
_entity.type
_entity.pdbx_description
1 polymer ?
#
loop_
_entity_poly.entity_id
_entity_poly.type
_entity_poly.pdbx_seq_one_letter_code
_entity_poly.pdbx_strand_id
1 'polypeptide(L)'
;MNKTVVSIIAILVIGLGVFIFLPKSSPKIEMPVTQEASEATPSSRYVEYSKTILDQSKDLRRVLYFYATWCPTCKVANEDFLANPNKIPEDVVLIRINYNDPDTDAEEKDLAKKYGITYQHTFVQIDAEGNQIAKWNGGQTEELIANIK
;
A
#
# COMPACT_ATOMS: atom_id res chain seq x y z
N MET A 1 -43.95 -57.57 -4.71
CA MET A 1 -45.31 -57.82 -5.23
C MET A 1 -45.90 -56.48 -5.60
N ASN A 2 -45.98 -56.39 -6.79
CA ASN A 2 -47.12 -56.04 -7.69
C ASN A 2 -47.38 -54.56 -7.77
N LYS A 3 -47.06 -54.08 -8.88
CA LYS A 3 -47.78 -54.04 -10.14
C LYS A 3 -48.63 -52.80 -10.21
N THR A 4 -48.22 -52.02 -11.17
CA THR A 4 -49.00 -51.75 -12.41
C THR A 4 -50.21 -50.90 -12.16
N VAL A 5 -50.54 -49.94 -12.91
CA VAL A 5 -50.83 -49.84 -14.32
C VAL A 5 -51.22 -48.37 -14.56
N VAL A 6 -50.57 -47.68 -15.47
CA VAL A 6 -51.08 -47.40 -16.79
C VAL A 6 -52.30 -46.48 -16.87
N SER A 7 -52.12 -45.48 -17.55
CA SER A 7 -52.72 -44.97 -18.79
C SER A 7 -53.51 -43.68 -18.60
N ILE A 8 -53.11 -42.79 -19.38
CA ILE A 8 -53.40 -42.38 -20.75
C ILE A 8 -54.38 -41.17 -20.82
N ILE A 9 -54.00 -40.26 -21.66
CA ILE A 9 -54.87 -39.42 -22.56
C ILE A 9 -55.42 -38.15 -21.90
N ALA A 10 -55.37 -37.04 -22.41
CA ALA A 10 -55.25 -36.48 -23.76
C ALA A 10 -55.08 -34.97 -23.61
N ILE A 11 -54.20 -34.37 -24.36
CA ILE A 11 -54.41 -33.63 -25.61
C ILE A 11 -55.29 -32.39 -25.52
N LEU A 12 -54.72 -31.37 -26.08
CA LEU A 12 -55.28 -30.13 -26.65
C LEU A 12 -55.36 -28.95 -25.66
N VAL A 13 -54.93 -27.76 -25.94
CA VAL A 13 -54.85 -27.02 -27.18
C VAL A 13 -54.01 -25.77 -26.98
N ILE A 14 -53.10 -25.53 -27.86
CA ILE A 14 -52.76 -24.26 -28.52
C ILE A 14 -52.95 -22.98 -27.69
N GLY A 15 -51.86 -22.43 -27.33
CA GLY A 15 -51.72 -21.02 -26.98
C GLY A 15 -50.38 -20.52 -27.50
N LEU A 16 -50.40 -20.01 -28.69
CA LEU A 16 -49.28 -19.35 -29.37
C LEU A 16 -48.81 -18.17 -28.54
N GLY A 17 -47.64 -18.31 -27.95
CA GLY A 17 -46.98 -17.21 -27.29
C GLY A 17 -45.50 -17.40 -27.46
N VAL A 18 -45.00 -17.18 -28.67
CA VAL A 18 -43.57 -17.07 -28.93
C VAL A 18 -43.10 -15.77 -28.30
N PHE A 19 -42.74 -15.82 -27.04
CA PHE A 19 -41.99 -14.74 -26.40
C PHE A 19 -40.56 -14.93 -26.80
N ILE A 20 -40.16 -14.29 -27.90
CA ILE A 20 -38.76 -14.20 -28.30
C ILE A 20 -38.06 -13.36 -27.27
N PHE A 21 -37.46 -14.02 -26.31
CA PHE A 21 -36.50 -13.42 -25.42
C PHE A 21 -35.20 -13.21 -26.21
N LEU A 22 -35.11 -12.07 -26.86
CA LEU A 22 -33.85 -11.58 -27.43
C LEU A 22 -32.91 -11.31 -26.25
N PRO A 23 -31.79 -11.98 -26.14
CA PRO A 23 -30.76 -11.56 -25.19
C PRO A 23 -30.23 -10.22 -25.68
N LYS A 24 -30.52 -9.18 -24.92
CA LYS A 24 -29.94 -7.85 -25.11
C LYS A 24 -28.46 -7.98 -24.74
N SER A 25 -27.65 -8.36 -25.72
CA SER A 25 -26.19 -8.31 -25.62
C SER A 25 -25.80 -6.85 -25.56
N SER A 26 -25.55 -6.37 -24.33
CA SER A 26 -24.81 -5.13 -24.12
C SER A 26 -23.42 -5.34 -24.73
N PRO A 27 -22.93 -4.43 -25.56
CA PRO A 27 -21.53 -4.50 -25.98
C PRO A 27 -20.66 -4.33 -24.74
N LYS A 28 -19.99 -5.40 -24.33
CA LYS A 28 -18.89 -5.37 -23.40
C LYS A 28 -17.78 -4.61 -24.13
N ILE A 29 -17.64 -3.34 -23.80
CA ILE A 29 -16.47 -2.57 -24.20
C ILE A 29 -15.31 -3.17 -23.42
N GLU A 30 -14.60 -4.10 -24.02
CA GLU A 30 -13.26 -4.48 -23.61
C GLU A 30 -12.36 -3.31 -23.98
N MET A 31 -12.19 -2.38 -23.02
CA MET A 31 -11.06 -1.49 -23.08
C MET A 31 -9.81 -2.35 -22.90
N PRO A 32 -8.82 -2.26 -23.79
CA PRO A 32 -7.54 -2.86 -23.54
C PRO A 32 -6.99 -2.21 -22.28
N VAL A 33 -6.92 -2.97 -21.18
CA VAL A 33 -6.13 -2.61 -20.03
C VAL A 33 -4.68 -2.77 -20.47
N THR A 34 -4.17 -1.74 -21.12
CA THR A 34 -2.74 -1.54 -21.17
C THR A 34 -2.35 -1.23 -19.72
N GLN A 35 -1.92 -2.24 -19.00
CA GLN A 35 -1.12 -2.06 -17.81
C GLN A 35 0.21 -1.48 -18.28
N GLU A 36 0.24 -0.18 -18.50
CA GLU A 36 1.47 0.56 -18.30
C GLU A 36 1.78 0.35 -16.82
N ALA A 37 2.87 -0.37 -16.56
CA ALA A 37 3.55 -0.33 -15.29
C ALA A 37 4.01 1.13 -15.11
N SER A 38 3.10 1.98 -14.64
CA SER A 38 3.41 3.28 -14.12
C SER A 38 4.38 3.00 -12.97
N GLU A 39 5.61 3.42 -13.11
CA GLU A 39 6.54 3.60 -12.01
C GLU A 39 5.85 4.55 -11.03
N ALA A 40 5.16 3.95 -10.05
CA ALA A 40 4.36 4.69 -9.09
C ALA A 40 5.31 5.33 -8.07
N THR A 41 5.82 6.49 -8.42
CA THR A 41 6.33 7.42 -7.40
C THR A 41 5.24 7.57 -6.34
N PRO A 42 5.54 7.39 -5.05
CA PRO A 42 4.56 7.52 -4.00
C PRO A 42 3.81 8.85 -4.13
N SER A 43 2.48 8.82 -4.10
CA SER A 43 1.63 10.02 -4.21
C SER A 43 1.82 10.99 -3.04
N SER A 44 2.49 10.57 -1.98
CA SER A 44 2.89 11.37 -0.82
C SER A 44 4.37 11.16 -0.54
N ARG A 45 5.05 12.22 -0.09
CA ARG A 45 6.47 12.18 0.32
C ARG A 45 6.67 11.62 1.72
N TYR A 46 5.60 11.42 2.48
CA TYR A 46 5.57 10.74 3.77
C TYR A 46 4.61 9.56 3.70
N VAL A 47 5.12 8.36 3.85
CA VAL A 47 4.39 7.11 3.63
C VAL A 47 4.70 6.08 4.71
N GLU A 48 3.76 5.16 4.93
CA GLU A 48 4.01 3.98 5.77
C GLU A 48 4.88 2.97 5.02
N TYR A 49 5.66 2.23 5.78
CA TYR A 49 6.52 1.18 5.24
C TYR A 49 5.70 0.08 4.56
N SER A 50 6.15 -0.30 3.41
CA SER A 50 5.97 -1.63 2.85
C SER A 50 7.20 -1.96 2.02
N LYS A 51 7.48 -3.25 1.85
CA LYS A 51 8.60 -3.69 1.00
C LYS A 51 8.46 -3.14 -0.42
N THR A 52 7.23 -3.08 -0.93
CA THR A 52 6.93 -2.53 -2.27
C THR A 52 7.32 -1.05 -2.36
N ILE A 53 6.92 -0.23 -1.39
CA ILE A 53 7.27 1.20 -1.35
C ILE A 53 8.79 1.37 -1.27
N LEU A 54 9.45 0.62 -0.40
CA LEU A 54 10.91 0.68 -0.26
C LEU A 54 11.63 0.33 -1.57
N ASP A 55 11.15 -0.69 -2.29
CA ASP A 55 11.75 -1.14 -3.55
C ASP A 55 11.45 -0.18 -4.71
N GLN A 56 10.26 0.40 -4.79
CA GLN A 56 9.85 1.34 -5.83
C GLN A 56 10.46 2.74 -5.67
N SER A 57 10.97 3.07 -4.48
CA SER A 57 11.55 4.38 -4.17
C SER A 57 13.07 4.44 -4.38
N LYS A 58 13.68 3.49 -5.09
CA LYS A 58 15.15 3.39 -5.22
C LYS A 58 15.79 4.59 -5.90
N ASP A 59 15.06 5.25 -6.80
CA ASP A 59 15.52 6.44 -7.53
C ASP A 59 15.36 7.74 -6.71
N LEU A 60 14.76 7.66 -5.52
CA LEU A 60 14.60 8.77 -4.60
C LEU A 60 15.60 8.68 -3.44
N ARG A 61 15.90 9.81 -2.81
CA ARG A 61 16.58 9.84 -1.51
C ARG A 61 15.62 9.30 -0.46
N ARG A 62 15.90 8.10 0.05
CA ARG A 62 15.04 7.41 1.02
C ARG A 62 15.49 7.69 2.43
N VAL A 63 14.56 8.13 3.27
CA VAL A 63 14.78 8.29 4.71
C VAL A 63 13.82 7.36 5.46
N LEU A 64 14.35 6.47 6.27
CA LEU A 64 13.61 5.55 7.12
C LEU A 64 13.40 6.22 8.47
N TYR A 65 12.16 6.35 8.92
CA TYR A 65 11.78 6.94 10.20
C TYR A 65 11.25 5.87 11.15
N PHE A 66 12.05 5.50 12.15
CA PHE A 66 11.67 4.51 13.15
C PHE A 66 10.79 5.15 14.23
N TYR A 67 9.51 4.87 14.14
CA TYR A 67 8.40 5.47 14.87
C TYR A 67 7.79 4.50 15.88
N ALA A 68 7.26 5.01 16.99
CA ALA A 68 6.41 4.22 17.89
C ALA A 68 5.17 5.02 18.32
N THR A 69 4.00 4.36 18.34
CA THR A 69 2.71 4.98 18.69
C THR A 69 2.67 5.48 20.13
N TRP A 70 3.42 4.87 21.03
CA TRP A 70 3.51 5.28 22.44
C TRP A 70 4.50 6.42 22.70
N CYS A 71 5.31 6.83 21.72
CA CYS A 71 6.35 7.84 21.86
C CYS A 71 5.77 9.26 21.66
N PRO A 72 5.76 10.15 22.67
CA PRO A 72 5.18 11.48 22.53
C PRO A 72 5.86 12.35 21.46
N THR A 73 7.20 12.34 21.40
CA THR A 73 7.96 13.11 20.41
C THR A 73 7.77 12.57 19.00
N CYS A 74 7.60 11.25 18.84
CA CYS A 74 7.28 10.64 17.56
C CYS A 74 5.90 11.09 17.04
N LYS A 75 4.91 11.22 17.93
CA LYS A 75 3.57 11.69 17.54
C LYS A 75 3.63 13.11 17.00
N VAL A 76 4.33 14.01 17.69
CA VAL A 76 4.50 15.41 17.26
C VAL A 76 5.18 15.46 15.89
N ALA A 77 6.24 14.70 15.68
CA ALA A 77 6.93 14.64 14.39
C ALA A 77 6.04 14.06 13.29
N ASN A 78 5.29 13.00 13.60
CA ASN A 78 4.33 12.40 12.65
C ASN A 78 3.25 13.38 12.23
N GLU A 79 2.67 14.13 13.16
CA GLU A 79 1.69 15.17 12.87
C GLU A 79 2.28 16.28 11.99
N ASP A 80 3.52 16.69 12.24
CA ASP A 80 4.21 17.69 11.44
C ASP A 80 4.47 17.19 10.00
N PHE A 81 4.93 15.96 9.81
CA PHE A 81 5.13 15.39 8.47
C PHE A 81 3.82 15.22 7.70
N LEU A 82 2.75 14.83 8.37
CA LEU A 82 1.40 14.74 7.77
C LEU A 82 0.86 16.11 7.37
N ALA A 83 1.12 17.14 8.16
CA ALA A 83 0.67 18.50 7.88
C ALA A 83 1.52 19.19 6.80
N ASN A 84 2.78 18.81 6.64
CA ASN A 84 3.74 19.50 5.80
C ASN A 84 4.42 18.60 4.73
N PRO A 85 3.73 17.66 4.06
CA PRO A 85 4.36 16.73 3.13
C PRO A 85 5.04 17.46 1.95
N ASN A 86 4.51 18.62 1.56
CA ASN A 86 5.05 19.44 0.48
C ASN A 86 6.35 20.20 0.84
N LYS A 87 6.71 20.27 2.11
CA LYS A 87 7.99 20.83 2.53
C LYS A 87 9.14 19.82 2.39
N ILE A 88 8.85 18.53 2.40
CA ILE A 88 9.83 17.48 2.10
C ILE A 88 10.24 17.65 0.62
N PRO A 89 11.53 17.65 0.27
CA PRO A 89 11.97 17.81 -1.11
C PRO A 89 11.37 16.75 -2.06
N GLU A 90 11.18 17.10 -3.34
CA GLU A 90 10.49 16.24 -4.32
C GLU A 90 11.21 14.92 -4.60
N ASP A 91 12.52 14.93 -4.47
CA ASP A 91 13.38 13.78 -4.64
C ASP A 91 13.60 12.98 -3.34
N VAL A 92 12.86 13.30 -2.26
CA VAL A 92 12.94 12.62 -0.97
C VAL A 92 11.65 11.88 -0.67
N VAL A 93 11.74 10.66 -0.20
CA VAL A 93 10.65 9.92 0.43
C VAL A 93 11.01 9.59 1.88
N LEU A 94 10.13 9.99 2.79
CA LEU A 94 10.20 9.65 4.21
C LEU A 94 9.29 8.45 4.47
N ILE A 95 9.88 7.32 4.88
CA ILE A 95 9.19 6.04 5.07
C ILE A 95 9.08 5.77 6.56
N ARG A 96 7.87 5.77 7.11
CA ARG A 96 7.61 5.45 8.52
C ARG A 96 7.65 3.94 8.74
N ILE A 97 8.50 3.52 9.67
CA ILE A 97 8.69 2.12 10.09
C ILE A 97 8.26 2.02 11.55
N ASN A 98 7.38 1.08 11.88
CA ASN A 98 7.02 0.83 13.27
C ASN A 98 8.20 0.17 14.00
N TYR A 99 8.54 0.69 15.17
CA TYR A 99 9.67 0.23 15.96
C TYR A 99 9.27 0.04 17.42
N ASN A 100 9.47 -1.18 17.93
CA ASN A 100 9.15 -1.53 19.31
C ASN A 100 7.71 -1.16 19.71
N ASP A 101 6.79 -1.45 18.81
CA ASP A 101 5.37 -1.12 18.83
C ASP A 101 4.57 -2.43 18.65
N PRO A 102 3.34 -2.56 19.15
CA PRO A 102 2.50 -3.71 18.87
C PRO A 102 2.31 -4.04 17.39
N ASP A 103 2.33 -3.01 16.54
CA ASP A 103 2.16 -3.13 15.09
C ASP A 103 3.48 -3.43 14.34
N THR A 104 4.62 -3.51 15.04
CA THR A 104 5.92 -3.79 14.41
C THR A 104 5.97 -5.24 13.90
N ASP A 105 6.10 -5.40 12.60
CA ASP A 105 6.19 -6.70 11.94
C ASP A 105 7.62 -7.29 11.90
N ALA A 106 7.79 -8.42 11.21
CA ALA A 106 9.09 -9.10 11.10
C ALA A 106 10.07 -8.33 10.20
N GLU A 107 9.60 -7.76 9.09
CA GLU A 107 10.43 -7.01 8.15
C GLU A 107 10.93 -5.70 8.77
N GLU A 108 10.06 -5.01 9.51
CA GLU A 108 10.41 -3.80 10.25
C GLU A 108 11.45 -4.08 11.37
N LYS A 109 11.32 -5.22 12.06
CA LYS A 109 12.33 -5.68 13.04
C LYS A 109 13.67 -5.96 12.39
N ASP A 110 13.69 -6.57 11.22
CA ASP A 110 14.90 -6.85 10.46
C ASP A 110 15.56 -5.55 9.96
N LEU A 111 14.78 -4.56 9.52
CA LEU A 111 15.30 -3.24 9.19
C LEU A 111 15.90 -2.53 10.40
N ALA A 112 15.22 -2.57 11.54
CA ALA A 112 15.74 -1.99 12.78
C ALA A 112 17.08 -2.64 13.20
N LYS A 113 17.19 -3.96 13.09
CA LYS A 113 18.42 -4.71 13.33
C LYS A 113 19.52 -4.35 12.33
N LYS A 114 19.17 -4.31 11.01
CA LYS A 114 20.10 -3.97 9.93
C LYS A 114 20.79 -2.62 10.17
N TYR A 115 20.01 -1.61 10.58
CA TYR A 115 20.53 -0.26 10.79
C TYR A 115 20.93 0.02 12.24
N GLY A 116 20.95 -0.98 13.11
CA GLY A 116 21.37 -0.83 14.51
C GLY A 116 20.52 0.19 15.26
N ILE A 117 19.20 0.10 15.13
CA ILE A 117 18.27 0.98 15.83
C ILE A 117 18.11 0.48 17.27
N THR A 118 18.37 1.37 18.22
CA THR A 118 18.31 1.07 19.66
C THR A 118 17.15 1.78 20.36
N TYR A 119 16.57 2.79 19.72
CA TYR A 119 15.39 3.51 20.21
C TYR A 119 14.63 4.18 19.07
N GLN A 120 13.37 4.50 19.34
CA GLN A 120 12.48 5.17 18.41
C GLN A 120 12.88 6.64 18.14
N HIS A 121 12.16 7.32 17.24
CA HIS A 121 12.44 8.68 16.78
C HIS A 121 13.83 8.81 16.15
N THR A 122 14.25 7.73 15.49
CA THR A 122 15.54 7.64 14.78
C THR A 122 15.29 7.64 13.29
N PHE A 123 16.11 8.37 12.57
CA PHE A 123 16.09 8.47 11.11
C PHE A 123 17.35 7.86 10.52
N VAL A 124 17.20 7.17 9.40
CA VAL A 124 18.30 6.60 8.63
C VAL A 124 18.11 6.93 7.16
N GLN A 125 19.00 7.73 6.58
CA GLN A 125 19.05 7.92 5.13
C GLN A 125 19.83 6.76 4.51
N ILE A 126 19.32 6.22 3.40
CA ILE A 126 19.91 5.09 2.69
C ILE A 126 20.09 5.42 1.20
N ASP A 127 21.09 4.78 0.57
CA ASP A 127 21.31 4.82 -0.89
C ASP A 127 20.40 3.85 -1.66
N ALA A 128 20.57 3.77 -2.97
CA ALA A 128 19.80 2.88 -3.85
C ALA A 128 19.98 1.39 -3.49
N GLU A 129 21.16 1.02 -3.00
CA GLU A 129 21.51 -0.34 -2.59
C GLU A 129 21.05 -0.66 -1.17
N GLY A 130 20.53 0.34 -0.42
CA GLY A 130 20.09 0.21 0.96
C GLY A 130 21.24 0.24 1.98
N ASN A 131 22.36 0.89 1.66
CA ASN A 131 23.41 1.18 2.61
C ASN A 131 23.10 2.49 3.34
N GLN A 132 23.48 2.57 4.62
CA GLN A 132 23.29 3.76 5.42
C GLN A 132 24.21 4.91 4.96
N ILE A 133 23.61 6.06 4.60
CA ILE A 133 24.32 7.31 4.28
C ILE A 133 24.45 8.17 5.54
N ALA A 134 23.37 8.34 6.28
CA ALA A 134 23.31 9.14 7.50
C ALA A 134 22.38 8.51 8.51
N LYS A 135 22.61 8.80 9.79
CA LYS A 135 21.69 8.44 10.88
C LYS A 135 21.68 9.54 11.93
N TRP A 136 20.49 9.93 12.38
CA TRP A 136 20.30 10.93 13.44
C TRP A 136 19.07 10.59 14.26
N ASN A 137 18.92 11.26 15.39
CA ASN A 137 17.78 11.08 16.28
C ASN A 137 17.06 12.38 16.52
N GLY A 138 15.73 12.32 16.52
CA GLY A 138 14.87 13.48 16.77
C GLY A 138 14.70 14.38 15.56
N GLY A 139 13.73 15.28 15.68
CA GLY A 139 13.43 16.31 14.69
C GLY A 139 12.06 16.14 14.03
N GLN A 140 11.66 17.21 13.36
CA GLN A 140 10.48 17.36 12.54
C GLN A 140 10.92 17.67 11.10
N THR A 141 10.05 18.27 10.29
CA THR A 141 10.34 18.55 8.87
C THR A 141 11.59 19.42 8.66
N GLU A 142 11.81 20.43 9.51
CA GLU A 142 12.98 21.32 9.38
C GLU A 142 14.30 20.58 9.65
N GLU A 143 14.35 19.79 10.74
CA GLU A 143 15.52 18.99 11.06
C GLU A 143 15.74 17.85 10.08
N LEU A 144 14.67 17.25 9.54
CA LEU A 144 14.75 16.29 8.44
C LEU A 144 15.50 16.91 7.26
N ILE A 145 15.06 18.09 6.78
CA ILE A 145 15.68 18.78 5.64
C ILE A 145 17.13 19.15 5.93
N ALA A 146 17.46 19.56 7.16
CA ALA A 146 18.81 19.94 7.54
C ALA A 146 19.78 18.74 7.60
N ASN A 147 19.30 17.52 7.85
CA ASN A 147 20.12 16.32 8.04
C ASN A 147 20.27 15.45 6.79
N ILE A 148 19.37 15.54 5.81
CA ILE A 148 19.49 14.77 4.57
C ILE A 148 20.71 15.24 3.73
N LYS A 149 21.32 14.26 3.04
CA LYS A 149 22.54 14.44 2.24
C LYS A 149 22.22 14.36 0.76
#